data_bb67e1af4ad460aa7cf703949e9ef287
#
_entry.id   bb67e1af4ad460aa7cf703949e9ef287
#
_cell.length_a   1.000
_cell.length_b   1.000
_cell.length_c   1.000
_cell.angle_alpha   90.00
_cell.angle_beta   90.00
_cell.angle_gamma   90.00
#
_symmetry.space_group_name_H-M   'P 1'
#
loop_
_entity.id
_entity.type
_entity.pdbx_description
1 polymer ?
#
loop_
_entity_poly.entity_id
_entity_poly.type
_entity_poly.pdbx_seq_one_letter_code
_entity_poly.pdbx_strand_id
1 'polypeptide(L)'
;MTASAAVRCQNGRMQAPTPSSPTHQAAPTAAPTADIATPQDVLAFWLGAYPLNADAMARVQQQWFQKNDAFDAELRQRFTPTIEAALAGGLADWPATDEGWLAKLIVLDQFTRNAFRGQAKSFAGDPLALQTAMEGIQAGQDQSLPPMARIFAYLPLEHAEDPLMQARSVALFDALAAAPLAEPKAFFANTADYARRHQEVIERFGRFPHRNAILGRASTAQEQDYLAQPGSGF
;
A
#
# COMPACT_ATOMS: atom_id res chain seq x y z
N MET A 1 -82.47 50.70 38.64
CA MET A 1 -82.44 49.28 39.12
C MET A 1 -81.24 48.60 38.58
N THR A 2 -80.15 48.64 39.28
CA THR A 2 -79.02 47.86 38.88
C THR A 2 -77.98 47.76 39.99
N ALA A 3 -77.64 46.58 40.39
CA ALA A 3 -76.75 46.30 41.49
C ALA A 3 -75.28 46.31 40.97
N SER A 4 -74.46 47.02 41.73
CA SER A 4 -72.98 47.02 41.55
C SER A 4 -72.41 45.90 42.40
N ALA A 5 -71.60 45.07 41.77
CA ALA A 5 -70.80 44.05 42.46
C ALA A 5 -69.30 44.37 42.32
N ALA A 6 -68.70 44.65 43.47
CA ALA A 6 -67.27 44.90 43.58
C ALA A 6 -66.47 43.56 43.53
N VAL A 7 -65.50 43.50 42.70
CA VAL A 7 -64.54 42.37 42.63
C VAL A 7 -63.21 42.79 43.25
N ARG A 8 -62.73 41.99 44.25
CA ARG A 8 -61.45 42.15 44.96
C ARG A 8 -60.30 41.67 44.05
N CYS A 9 -59.29 42.50 43.90
CA CYS A 9 -58.00 42.12 43.40
C CYS A 9 -57.20 41.24 44.40
N GLN A 10 -56.92 40.04 44.07
CA GLN A 10 -55.87 39.22 44.74
C GLN A 10 -54.56 39.35 44.01
N ASN A 11 -53.52 39.82 44.69
CA ASN A 11 -52.15 39.87 44.22
C ASN A 11 -51.56 38.46 44.22
N GLY A 12 -51.52 37.82 43.05
CA GLY A 12 -50.72 36.60 42.78
C GLY A 12 -49.33 37.00 42.35
N ARG A 13 -48.35 36.74 43.20
CA ARG A 13 -46.93 36.91 42.91
C ARG A 13 -46.51 35.79 41.96
N MET A 14 -46.29 36.09 40.67
CA MET A 14 -45.72 35.17 39.73
C MET A 14 -44.19 35.02 39.99
N GLN A 15 -43.78 33.82 40.37
CA GLN A 15 -42.36 33.44 40.38
C GLN A 15 -41.90 33.22 38.96
N ALA A 16 -40.82 33.89 38.59
CA ALA A 16 -40.14 33.68 37.32
C ALA A 16 -39.45 32.28 37.30
N PRO A 17 -39.45 31.57 36.15
CA PRO A 17 -38.72 30.32 36.05
C PRO A 17 -37.22 30.57 36.07
N THR A 18 -36.48 29.77 36.87
CA THR A 18 -35.03 29.73 36.92
C THR A 18 -34.49 29.22 35.59
N PRO A 19 -33.42 29.81 35.00
CA PRO A 19 -32.81 29.31 33.80
C PRO A 19 -32.10 27.99 34.08
N SER A 20 -32.48 26.94 33.32
CA SER A 20 -31.82 25.67 33.34
C SER A 20 -30.39 25.83 32.77
N SER A 21 -29.38 25.39 33.50
CA SER A 21 -27.99 25.36 33.07
C SER A 21 -27.83 24.51 31.78
N PRO A 22 -27.04 24.96 30.80
CA PRO A 22 -26.81 24.16 29.62
C PRO A 22 -26.01 22.91 29.99
N THR A 23 -26.58 21.76 29.69
CA THR A 23 -25.89 20.46 29.75
C THR A 23 -24.69 20.54 28.82
N HIS A 24 -23.50 20.52 29.40
CA HIS A 24 -22.23 20.46 28.65
C HIS A 24 -22.18 19.10 27.96
N GLN A 25 -22.59 19.06 26.68
CA GLN A 25 -22.41 17.92 25.82
C GLN A 25 -20.91 17.81 25.56
N ALA A 26 -20.27 16.79 26.15
CA ALA A 26 -18.88 16.48 25.88
C ALA A 26 -18.73 16.27 24.38
N ALA A 27 -17.83 17.01 23.77
CA ALA A 27 -17.43 16.81 22.38
C ALA A 27 -16.98 15.36 22.19
N PRO A 28 -17.32 14.69 21.07
CA PRO A 28 -16.83 13.34 20.81
C PRO A 28 -15.32 13.36 20.87
N THR A 29 -14.75 12.55 21.77
CA THR A 29 -13.31 12.30 21.85
C THR A 29 -12.91 11.79 20.48
N ALA A 30 -12.08 12.53 19.76
CA ALA A 30 -11.51 12.08 18.50
C ALA A 30 -10.86 10.71 18.77
N ALA A 31 -11.23 9.71 17.97
CA ALA A 31 -10.56 8.42 18.00
C ALA A 31 -9.05 8.66 17.85
N PRO A 32 -8.19 7.91 18.57
CA PRO A 32 -6.76 8.08 18.41
C PRO A 32 -6.43 7.95 16.93
N THR A 33 -5.82 8.98 16.35
CA THR A 33 -5.27 8.92 15.00
C THR A 33 -4.25 7.79 15.03
N ALA A 34 -4.55 6.69 14.36
CA ALA A 34 -3.63 5.57 14.28
C ALA A 34 -2.32 6.10 13.68
N ASP A 35 -1.21 5.89 14.37
CA ASP A 35 0.08 6.45 13.99
C ASP A 35 0.50 5.92 12.62
N ILE A 36 0.71 6.84 11.68
CA ILE A 36 1.29 6.53 10.37
C ILE A 36 2.79 6.32 10.59
N ALA A 37 3.30 5.16 10.18
CA ALA A 37 4.73 4.85 10.27
C ALA A 37 5.57 5.82 9.42
N THR A 38 6.82 6.00 9.81
CA THR A 38 7.76 6.80 9.01
C THR A 38 8.34 6.00 7.84
N PRO A 39 8.89 6.65 6.79
CA PRO A 39 9.64 5.95 5.75
C PRO A 39 10.75 5.05 6.30
N GLN A 40 11.44 5.51 7.37
CA GLN A 40 12.52 4.78 8.04
C GLN A 40 12.01 3.47 8.65
N ASP A 41 10.82 3.49 9.28
CA ASP A 41 10.20 2.28 9.86
C ASP A 41 9.87 1.27 8.77
N VAL A 42 9.35 1.72 7.63
CA VAL A 42 9.04 0.87 6.47
C VAL A 42 10.29 0.23 5.90
N LEU A 43 11.34 1.03 5.65
CA LEU A 43 12.59 0.55 5.08
C LEU A 43 13.32 -0.40 6.04
N ALA A 44 13.38 -0.06 7.33
CA ALA A 44 13.99 -0.93 8.33
C ALA A 44 13.26 -2.28 8.44
N PHE A 45 11.93 -2.28 8.38
CA PHE A 45 11.13 -3.50 8.44
C PHE A 45 11.30 -4.37 7.20
N TRP A 46 11.22 -3.76 6.00
CA TRP A 46 11.23 -4.50 4.74
C TRP A 46 12.64 -4.86 4.26
N LEU A 47 13.59 -3.94 4.38
CA LEU A 47 14.96 -4.07 3.89
C LEU A 47 15.98 -4.46 4.98
N GLY A 48 15.51 -4.67 6.22
CA GLY A 48 16.30 -5.16 7.33
C GLY A 48 17.14 -4.10 8.05
N ALA A 49 17.25 -2.88 7.54
CA ALA A 49 17.94 -1.78 8.18
C ALA A 49 17.58 -0.42 7.58
N TYR A 50 17.72 0.61 8.38
CA TYR A 50 17.81 2.01 7.95
C TYR A 50 18.92 2.69 8.77
N PRO A 51 19.88 3.42 8.13
CA PRO A 51 20.06 3.58 6.69
C PRO A 51 20.26 2.27 5.93
N LEU A 52 20.00 2.30 4.60
CA LEU A 52 20.05 1.11 3.77
C LEU A 52 21.43 0.45 3.83
N ASN A 53 21.46 -0.87 4.03
CA ASN A 53 22.67 -1.65 4.21
C ASN A 53 22.60 -2.95 3.41
N ALA A 54 23.60 -3.19 2.55
CA ALA A 54 23.61 -4.36 1.65
C ALA A 54 23.61 -5.71 2.42
N ASP A 55 24.36 -5.81 3.51
CA ASP A 55 24.41 -7.04 4.30
C ASP A 55 23.09 -7.30 5.04
N ALA A 56 22.41 -6.24 5.50
CA ALA A 56 21.09 -6.36 6.10
C ALA A 56 20.06 -6.84 5.06
N MET A 57 20.04 -6.24 3.88
CA MET A 57 19.16 -6.66 2.77
C MET A 57 19.42 -8.11 2.34
N ALA A 58 20.69 -8.54 2.27
CA ALA A 58 21.04 -9.91 1.94
C ALA A 58 20.51 -10.93 2.98
N ARG A 59 20.43 -10.56 4.26
CA ARG A 59 19.85 -11.42 5.32
C ARG A 59 18.34 -11.61 5.20
N VAL A 60 17.62 -10.59 4.72
CA VAL A 60 16.14 -10.60 4.64
C VAL A 60 15.61 -10.95 3.25
N GLN A 61 16.48 -11.03 2.22
CA GLN A 61 16.05 -11.24 0.82
C GLN A 61 15.17 -12.48 0.62
N GLN A 62 15.38 -13.55 1.39
CA GLN A 62 14.60 -14.78 1.24
C GLN A 62 13.14 -14.60 1.69
N GLN A 63 12.86 -13.67 2.62
CA GLN A 63 11.50 -13.45 3.12
C GLN A 63 10.62 -12.65 2.15
N TRP A 64 11.21 -11.89 1.22
CA TRP A 64 10.44 -11.03 0.32
C TRP A 64 9.50 -11.79 -0.61
N PHE A 65 9.93 -12.97 -1.06
CA PHE A 65 9.23 -13.76 -2.08
C PHE A 65 8.71 -15.10 -1.53
N GLN A 66 8.74 -15.27 -0.21
CA GLN A 66 8.20 -16.47 0.45
C GLN A 66 7.01 -16.10 1.33
N LYS A 67 5.92 -16.88 1.18
CA LYS A 67 4.76 -16.71 2.06
C LYS A 67 5.16 -17.02 3.50
N ASN A 68 4.90 -16.06 4.40
CA ASN A 68 5.11 -16.22 5.84
C ASN A 68 3.95 -15.57 6.60
N ASP A 69 3.06 -16.40 7.16
CA ASP A 69 1.85 -15.93 7.82
C ASP A 69 2.15 -15.10 9.09
N ALA A 70 3.25 -15.40 9.81
CA ALA A 70 3.68 -14.62 10.97
C ALA A 70 4.18 -13.23 10.56
N PHE A 71 4.99 -13.16 9.50
CA PHE A 71 5.46 -11.90 8.92
C PHE A 71 4.29 -11.04 8.40
N ASP A 72 3.35 -11.67 7.68
CA ASP A 72 2.14 -10.99 7.19
C ASP A 72 1.27 -10.47 8.36
N ALA A 73 1.19 -11.20 9.48
CA ALA A 73 0.47 -10.76 10.67
C ALA A 73 1.13 -9.58 11.38
N GLU A 74 2.46 -9.61 11.55
CA GLU A 74 3.23 -8.50 12.11
C GLU A 74 3.11 -7.25 11.22
N LEU A 75 3.24 -7.42 9.90
CA LEU A 75 3.08 -6.33 8.93
C LEU A 75 1.70 -5.68 9.07
N ARG A 76 0.62 -6.46 9.12
CA ARG A 76 -0.74 -5.94 9.33
C ARG A 76 -0.85 -5.17 10.64
N GLN A 77 -0.34 -5.72 11.72
CA GLN A 77 -0.42 -5.07 13.03
C GLN A 77 0.27 -3.70 13.03
N ARG A 78 1.44 -3.60 12.41
CA ARG A 78 2.28 -2.39 12.46
C ARG A 78 1.88 -1.35 11.42
N PHE A 79 1.47 -1.76 10.22
CA PHE A 79 1.43 -0.86 9.06
C PHE A 79 0.04 -0.71 8.43
N THR A 80 -1.02 -1.33 8.95
CA THR A 80 -2.37 -1.12 8.38
C THR A 80 -2.76 0.36 8.28
N PRO A 81 -2.56 1.22 9.30
CA PRO A 81 -2.88 2.64 9.17
C PRO A 81 -2.09 3.33 8.08
N THR A 82 -0.81 2.99 7.92
CA THR A 82 0.07 3.54 6.88
C THR A 82 -0.37 3.10 5.48
N ILE A 83 -0.77 1.82 5.33
CA ILE A 83 -1.30 1.31 4.06
C ILE A 83 -2.60 2.03 3.68
N GLU A 84 -3.54 2.19 4.63
CA GLU A 84 -4.80 2.89 4.37
C GLU A 84 -4.55 4.36 3.99
N ALA A 85 -3.63 5.03 4.68
CA ALA A 85 -3.24 6.40 4.33
C ALA A 85 -2.61 6.45 2.92
N ALA A 86 -1.71 5.52 2.58
CA ALA A 86 -1.09 5.44 1.25
C ALA A 86 -2.12 5.27 0.14
N LEU A 87 -3.08 4.35 0.32
CA LEU A 87 -4.16 4.09 -0.64
C LEU A 87 -5.09 5.30 -0.81
N ALA A 88 -5.23 6.14 0.22
CA ALA A 88 -5.99 7.40 0.18
C ALA A 88 -5.17 8.59 -0.36
N GLY A 89 -3.90 8.41 -0.74
CA GLY A 89 -3.02 9.50 -1.15
C GLY A 89 -2.46 10.35 0.00
N GLY A 90 -2.62 9.89 1.24
CA GLY A 90 -2.34 10.64 2.48
C GLY A 90 -0.89 10.61 2.97
N LEU A 91 0.10 10.17 2.15
CA LEU A 91 1.52 10.21 2.50
C LEU A 91 2.25 11.44 1.93
N ALA A 92 1.53 12.54 1.76
CA ALA A 92 2.09 13.78 1.22
C ALA A 92 3.18 14.40 2.11
N ASP A 93 3.11 14.17 3.43
CA ASP A 93 4.06 14.68 4.41
C ASP A 93 5.37 13.85 4.45
N TRP A 94 5.44 12.74 3.73
CA TRP A 94 6.69 11.99 3.64
C TRP A 94 7.72 12.77 2.83
N PRO A 95 9.01 12.77 3.26
CA PRO A 95 10.05 13.54 2.57
C PRO A 95 10.16 13.13 1.10
N ALA A 96 10.33 14.12 0.22
CA ALA A 96 10.60 13.91 -1.20
C ALA A 96 12.07 13.51 -1.43
N THR A 97 12.52 12.45 -0.76
CA THR A 97 13.84 11.82 -0.89
C THR A 97 13.72 10.49 -1.62
N ASP A 98 14.83 9.96 -2.12
CA ASP A 98 14.86 8.67 -2.81
C ASP A 98 14.39 7.53 -1.88
N GLU A 99 14.76 7.59 -0.60
CA GLU A 99 14.28 6.64 0.41
C GLU A 99 12.79 6.83 0.74
N GLY A 100 12.30 8.07 0.83
CA GLY A 100 10.88 8.36 1.04
C GLY A 100 10.02 7.84 -0.12
N TRP A 101 10.50 8.05 -1.35
CA TRP A 101 9.89 7.50 -2.57
C TRP A 101 9.87 5.96 -2.56
N LEU A 102 11.02 5.32 -2.24
CA LEU A 102 11.10 3.86 -2.15
C LEU A 102 10.17 3.29 -1.09
N ALA A 103 10.12 3.90 0.10
CA ALA A 103 9.22 3.48 1.17
C ALA A 103 7.75 3.53 0.72
N LYS A 104 7.36 4.58 -0.01
CA LYS A 104 6.00 4.71 -0.57
C LYS A 104 5.70 3.58 -1.56
N LEU A 105 6.64 3.21 -2.42
CA LEU A 105 6.49 2.09 -3.35
C LEU A 105 6.31 0.76 -2.60
N ILE A 106 7.14 0.50 -1.58
CA ILE A 106 7.04 -0.70 -0.75
C ILE A 106 5.67 -0.79 -0.08
N VAL A 107 5.14 0.32 0.46
CA VAL A 107 3.81 0.32 1.09
C VAL A 107 2.71 0.04 0.07
N LEU A 108 2.74 0.70 -1.09
CA LEU A 108 1.69 0.59 -2.10
C LEU A 108 1.70 -0.76 -2.82
N ASP A 109 2.88 -1.32 -3.08
CA ASP A 109 3.02 -2.54 -3.88
C ASP A 109 3.20 -3.80 -3.02
N GLN A 110 4.12 -3.78 -2.05
CA GLN A 110 4.47 -4.98 -1.29
C GLN A 110 3.60 -5.16 -0.04
N PHE A 111 3.42 -4.10 0.75
CA PHE A 111 2.65 -4.20 1.98
C PHE A 111 1.18 -4.51 1.73
N THR A 112 0.58 -3.96 0.67
CA THR A 112 -0.79 -4.31 0.26
C THR A 112 -0.92 -5.79 -0.06
N ARG A 113 0.04 -6.38 -0.79
CA ARG A 113 0.06 -7.80 -1.13
C ARG A 113 0.14 -8.69 0.10
N ASN A 114 1.02 -8.36 1.03
CA ASN A 114 1.20 -9.14 2.25
C ASN A 114 0.03 -8.96 3.23
N ALA A 115 -0.40 -7.70 3.48
CA ALA A 115 -1.46 -7.41 4.43
C ALA A 115 -2.82 -7.99 4.03
N PHE A 116 -3.14 -7.96 2.73
CA PHE A 116 -4.46 -8.34 2.20
C PHE A 116 -4.41 -9.57 1.29
N ARG A 117 -3.42 -10.45 1.51
CA ARG A 117 -3.24 -11.67 0.72
C ARG A 117 -4.55 -12.45 0.58
N GLY A 118 -4.90 -12.83 -0.67
CA GLY A 118 -6.14 -13.53 -0.99
C GLY A 118 -7.38 -12.64 -1.09
N GLN A 119 -7.25 -11.32 -1.00
CA GLN A 119 -8.32 -10.35 -1.15
C GLN A 119 -8.05 -9.40 -2.32
N ALA A 120 -9.09 -8.88 -2.97
CA ALA A 120 -8.94 -7.89 -4.05
C ALA A 120 -8.14 -6.65 -3.62
N LYS A 121 -8.21 -6.31 -2.34
CA LYS A 121 -7.46 -5.19 -1.74
C LYS A 121 -5.94 -5.35 -1.83
N SER A 122 -5.42 -6.58 -2.00
CA SER A 122 -3.99 -6.82 -2.20
C SER A 122 -3.42 -6.14 -3.45
N PHE A 123 -4.27 -5.81 -4.42
CA PHE A 123 -3.91 -5.12 -5.67
C PHE A 123 -4.38 -3.65 -5.71
N ALA A 124 -4.99 -3.15 -4.63
CA ALA A 124 -5.55 -1.79 -4.62
C ALA A 124 -4.51 -0.69 -4.78
N GLY A 125 -3.26 -0.96 -4.41
CA GLY A 125 -2.16 -0.02 -4.54
C GLY A 125 -1.48 0.00 -5.92
N ASP A 126 -1.73 -0.99 -6.79
CA ASP A 126 -1.02 -1.16 -8.06
C ASP A 126 -1.03 0.10 -8.96
N PRO A 127 -2.17 0.80 -9.18
CA PRO A 127 -2.17 1.99 -10.02
C PRO A 127 -1.30 3.13 -9.46
N LEU A 128 -1.37 3.36 -8.14
CA LEU A 128 -0.60 4.40 -7.48
C LEU A 128 0.90 4.03 -7.40
N ALA A 129 1.21 2.75 -7.16
CA ALA A 129 2.57 2.26 -7.17
C ALA A 129 3.21 2.42 -8.55
N LEU A 130 2.50 2.03 -9.62
CA LEU A 130 2.99 2.18 -10.99
C LEU A 130 3.24 3.65 -11.34
N GLN A 131 2.29 4.54 -11.06
CA GLN A 131 2.47 5.98 -11.28
C GLN A 131 3.68 6.51 -10.52
N THR A 132 3.78 6.22 -9.22
CA THR A 132 4.88 6.65 -8.35
C THR A 132 6.23 6.11 -8.85
N ALA A 133 6.28 4.85 -9.30
CA ALA A 133 7.49 4.24 -9.86
C ALA A 133 7.92 4.94 -11.14
N MET A 134 6.98 5.17 -12.06
CA MET A 134 7.27 5.83 -13.34
C MET A 134 7.81 7.25 -13.17
N GLU A 135 7.22 8.02 -12.26
CA GLU A 135 7.66 9.40 -11.95
C GLU A 135 9.09 9.41 -11.39
N GLY A 136 9.38 8.56 -10.40
CA GLY A 136 10.71 8.51 -9.79
C GLY A 136 11.79 7.93 -10.70
N ILE A 137 11.49 6.90 -11.50
CA ILE A 137 12.42 6.36 -12.50
C ILE A 137 12.73 7.42 -13.56
N GLN A 138 11.72 8.17 -14.01
CA GLN A 138 11.95 9.28 -14.95
C GLN A 138 12.82 10.38 -14.35
N ALA A 139 12.71 10.63 -13.06
CA ALA A 139 13.54 11.58 -12.33
C ALA A 139 14.95 11.03 -11.97
N GLY A 140 15.22 9.72 -12.21
CA GLY A 140 16.49 9.07 -11.91
C GLY A 140 16.70 8.70 -10.44
N GLN A 141 15.64 8.74 -9.62
CA GLN A 141 15.71 8.43 -8.18
C GLN A 141 16.16 6.98 -7.91
N ASP A 142 15.82 6.04 -8.80
CA ASP A 142 16.26 4.65 -8.71
C ASP A 142 17.79 4.51 -8.77
N GLN A 143 18.49 5.41 -9.48
CA GLN A 143 19.93 5.30 -9.69
C GLN A 143 20.76 5.59 -8.42
N SER A 144 20.20 6.32 -7.45
CA SER A 144 20.84 6.58 -6.16
C SER A 144 20.69 5.41 -5.17
N LEU A 145 19.76 4.46 -5.44
CA LEU A 145 19.49 3.34 -4.55
C LEU A 145 20.49 2.19 -4.74
N PRO A 146 20.80 1.44 -3.66
CA PRO A 146 21.52 0.17 -3.78
C PRO A 146 20.81 -0.82 -4.71
N PRO A 147 21.52 -1.69 -5.44
CA PRO A 147 20.91 -2.62 -6.40
C PRO A 147 19.73 -3.44 -5.86
N MET A 148 19.85 -4.00 -4.65
CA MET A 148 18.75 -4.76 -4.04
C MET A 148 17.50 -3.92 -3.77
N ALA A 149 17.66 -2.66 -3.42
CA ALA A 149 16.54 -1.74 -3.17
C ALA A 149 15.83 -1.34 -4.48
N ARG A 150 16.58 -1.24 -5.60
CA ARG A 150 16.01 -0.94 -6.93
C ARG A 150 14.98 -1.96 -7.41
N ILE A 151 15.08 -3.20 -6.97
CA ILE A 151 14.09 -4.23 -7.30
C ILE A 151 12.68 -3.72 -6.99
N PHE A 152 12.48 -3.12 -5.80
CA PHE A 152 11.18 -2.61 -5.37
C PHE A 152 10.72 -1.35 -6.11
N ALA A 153 11.63 -0.66 -6.78
CA ALA A 153 11.30 0.43 -7.69
C ALA A 153 10.75 -0.10 -9.04
N TYR A 154 11.14 -1.30 -9.45
CA TYR A 154 10.78 -1.89 -10.74
C TYR A 154 9.61 -2.86 -10.68
N LEU A 155 9.34 -3.48 -9.52
CA LEU A 155 8.22 -4.40 -9.32
C LEU A 155 6.85 -3.82 -9.70
N PRO A 156 6.51 -2.53 -9.46
CA PRO A 156 5.23 -2.00 -9.91
C PRO A 156 5.02 -2.08 -11.43
N LEU A 157 6.08 -2.01 -12.24
CA LEU A 157 6.00 -2.20 -13.69
C LEU A 157 5.78 -3.67 -14.03
N GLU A 158 6.47 -4.59 -13.33
CA GLU A 158 6.31 -6.04 -13.48
C GLU A 158 4.89 -6.50 -13.11
N HIS A 159 4.28 -5.85 -12.13
CA HIS A 159 2.93 -6.14 -11.67
C HIS A 159 1.82 -5.53 -12.55
N ALA A 160 2.14 -4.68 -13.51
CA ALA A 160 1.18 -4.03 -14.38
C ALA A 160 0.62 -5.00 -15.45
N GLU A 161 -0.71 -5.01 -15.63
CA GLU A 161 -1.36 -5.73 -16.75
C GLU A 161 -1.30 -4.86 -18.04
N ASP A 162 -0.08 -4.46 -18.43
CA ASP A 162 0.20 -3.59 -19.58
C ASP A 162 1.47 -4.05 -20.31
N PRO A 163 1.41 -4.42 -21.61
CA PRO A 163 2.56 -4.92 -22.36
C PRO A 163 3.75 -3.94 -22.44
N LEU A 164 3.49 -2.62 -22.48
CA LEU A 164 4.56 -1.61 -22.52
C LEU A 164 5.29 -1.53 -21.16
N MET A 165 4.55 -1.63 -20.06
CA MET A 165 5.14 -1.65 -18.73
C MET A 165 5.93 -2.93 -18.52
N GLN A 166 5.46 -4.07 -19.00
CA GLN A 166 6.17 -5.34 -18.98
C GLN A 166 7.51 -5.27 -19.74
N ALA A 167 7.50 -4.77 -20.97
CA ALA A 167 8.73 -4.60 -21.76
C ALA A 167 9.73 -3.67 -21.06
N ARG A 168 9.24 -2.59 -20.44
CA ARG A 168 10.07 -1.67 -19.67
C ARG A 168 10.62 -2.31 -18.39
N SER A 169 9.82 -3.11 -17.69
CA SER A 169 10.24 -3.89 -16.52
C SER A 169 11.39 -4.82 -16.87
N VAL A 170 11.25 -5.64 -17.93
CA VAL A 170 12.30 -6.54 -18.40
C VAL A 170 13.59 -5.77 -18.70
N ALA A 171 13.52 -4.65 -19.42
CA ALA A 171 14.69 -3.85 -19.74
C ALA A 171 15.40 -3.31 -18.49
N LEU A 172 14.64 -2.88 -17.46
CA LEU A 172 15.18 -2.38 -16.20
C LEU A 172 15.83 -3.50 -15.37
N PHE A 173 15.19 -4.67 -15.27
CA PHE A 173 15.74 -5.81 -14.56
C PHE A 173 16.97 -6.39 -15.26
N ASP A 174 17.01 -6.41 -16.59
CA ASP A 174 18.18 -6.83 -17.37
C ASP A 174 19.37 -5.88 -17.15
N ALA A 175 19.12 -4.57 -17.19
CA ALA A 175 20.14 -3.57 -16.89
C ALA A 175 20.64 -3.68 -15.45
N LEU A 176 19.74 -3.94 -14.49
CA LEU A 176 20.07 -4.14 -13.09
C LEU A 176 20.93 -5.39 -12.91
N ALA A 177 20.57 -6.53 -13.52
CA ALA A 177 21.34 -7.78 -13.46
C ALA A 177 22.75 -7.64 -14.07
N ALA A 178 22.90 -6.80 -15.10
CA ALA A 178 24.20 -6.51 -15.73
C ALA A 178 25.05 -5.51 -14.92
N ALA A 179 24.47 -4.81 -13.94
CA ALA A 179 25.18 -3.77 -13.18
C ALA A 179 26.35 -4.38 -12.37
N PRO A 180 27.53 -3.74 -12.31
CA PRO A 180 28.72 -4.28 -11.63
C PRO A 180 28.48 -4.56 -10.13
N LEU A 181 27.70 -3.72 -9.46
CA LEU A 181 27.43 -3.82 -8.02
C LEU A 181 26.22 -4.71 -7.68
N ALA A 182 25.55 -5.31 -8.68
CA ALA A 182 24.44 -6.23 -8.47
C ALA A 182 24.96 -7.61 -8.05
N GLU A 183 25.08 -7.81 -6.74
CA GLU A 183 25.55 -9.07 -6.14
C GLU A 183 24.54 -9.57 -5.09
N PRO A 184 24.30 -10.90 -4.99
CA PRO A 184 24.88 -11.98 -5.81
C PRO A 184 24.32 -12.00 -7.24
N LYS A 185 25.16 -12.25 -8.25
CA LYS A 185 24.74 -12.27 -9.66
C LYS A 185 23.57 -13.21 -9.94
N ALA A 186 23.59 -14.40 -9.36
CA ALA A 186 22.51 -15.38 -9.54
C ALA A 186 21.14 -14.85 -9.05
N PHE A 187 21.11 -14.07 -7.98
CA PHE A 187 19.88 -13.45 -7.47
C PHE A 187 19.29 -12.45 -8.48
N PHE A 188 20.12 -11.54 -9.02
CA PHE A 188 19.66 -10.57 -10.00
C PHE A 188 19.32 -11.19 -11.37
N ALA A 189 20.04 -12.24 -11.79
CA ALA A 189 19.66 -13.00 -12.97
C ALA A 189 18.29 -13.66 -12.80
N ASN A 190 17.98 -14.17 -11.60
CA ASN A 190 16.68 -14.74 -11.29
C ASN A 190 15.57 -13.69 -11.28
N THR A 191 15.80 -12.48 -10.74
CA THR A 191 14.79 -11.40 -10.81
C THR A 191 14.49 -10.99 -12.25
N ALA A 192 15.50 -10.91 -13.12
CA ALA A 192 15.30 -10.64 -14.55
C ALA A 192 14.54 -11.76 -15.27
N ASP A 193 14.76 -13.03 -14.90
CA ASP A 193 13.98 -14.16 -15.41
C ASP A 193 12.52 -14.09 -14.98
N TYR A 194 12.24 -13.71 -13.72
CA TYR A 194 10.87 -13.49 -13.26
C TYR A 194 10.17 -12.37 -14.02
N ALA A 195 10.83 -11.25 -14.30
CA ALA A 195 10.27 -10.18 -15.13
C ALA A 195 9.87 -10.68 -16.53
N ARG A 196 10.69 -11.52 -17.17
CA ARG A 196 10.35 -12.14 -18.46
C ARG A 196 9.13 -13.06 -18.37
N ARG A 197 9.04 -13.86 -17.31
CA ARG A 197 7.87 -14.74 -17.10
C ARG A 197 6.58 -13.94 -16.92
N HIS A 198 6.63 -12.80 -16.23
CA HIS A 198 5.49 -11.89 -16.11
C HIS A 198 5.10 -11.34 -17.48
N GLN A 199 6.09 -10.89 -18.26
CA GLN A 199 5.87 -10.42 -19.64
C GLN A 199 5.22 -11.49 -20.51
N GLU A 200 5.71 -12.73 -20.52
CA GLU A 200 5.14 -13.85 -21.28
C GLU A 200 3.65 -14.08 -20.95
N VAL A 201 3.27 -13.96 -19.67
CA VAL A 201 1.87 -14.11 -19.24
C VAL A 201 1.02 -12.95 -19.78
N ILE A 202 1.52 -11.72 -19.73
CA ILE A 202 0.78 -10.56 -20.24
C ILE A 202 0.71 -10.57 -21.78
N GLU A 203 1.75 -10.99 -22.47
CA GLU A 203 1.73 -11.17 -23.93
C GLU A 203 0.70 -12.22 -24.36
N ARG A 204 0.56 -13.30 -23.56
CA ARG A 204 -0.34 -14.40 -23.87
C ARG A 204 -1.81 -14.10 -23.54
N PHE A 205 -2.07 -13.46 -22.39
CA PHE A 205 -3.42 -13.33 -21.85
C PHE A 205 -3.90 -11.87 -21.71
N GLY A 206 -3.01 -10.91 -21.84
CA GLY A 206 -3.30 -9.48 -21.61
C GLY A 206 -3.54 -9.14 -20.13
N ARG A 207 -3.47 -10.14 -19.24
CA ARG A 207 -3.71 -10.01 -17.80
C ARG A 207 -3.08 -11.17 -17.04
N PHE A 208 -3.03 -11.07 -15.71
CA PHE A 208 -2.59 -12.15 -14.85
C PHE A 208 -3.75 -13.08 -14.47
N PRO A 209 -3.86 -14.31 -15.03
CA PRO A 209 -4.97 -15.23 -14.77
C PRO A 209 -5.14 -15.60 -13.30
N HIS A 210 -4.04 -15.71 -12.52
CA HIS A 210 -4.08 -16.03 -11.10
C HIS A 210 -4.83 -14.99 -10.25
N ARG A 211 -4.99 -13.73 -10.75
CA ARG A 211 -5.76 -12.69 -10.08
C ARG A 211 -7.28 -12.80 -10.36
N ASN A 212 -7.68 -13.59 -11.37
CA ASN A 212 -9.08 -13.60 -11.83
C ASN A 212 -10.06 -13.94 -10.72
N ALA A 213 -9.84 -15.02 -9.98
CA ALA A 213 -10.75 -15.44 -8.91
C ALA A 213 -10.87 -14.37 -7.81
N ILE A 214 -9.76 -13.78 -7.42
CA ILE A 214 -9.69 -12.75 -6.36
C ILE A 214 -10.38 -11.45 -6.81
N LEU A 215 -10.26 -11.10 -8.09
CA LEU A 215 -10.85 -9.88 -8.68
C LEU A 215 -12.25 -10.11 -9.24
N GLY A 216 -12.85 -11.30 -9.07
CA GLY A 216 -14.18 -11.63 -9.60
C GLY A 216 -14.23 -11.67 -11.13
N ARG A 217 -13.11 -11.91 -11.81
CA ARG A 217 -13.02 -12.04 -13.27
C ARG A 217 -13.21 -13.51 -13.69
N ALA A 218 -14.02 -13.76 -14.70
CA ALA A 218 -14.14 -15.10 -15.28
C ALA A 218 -12.84 -15.46 -16.03
N SER A 219 -12.34 -16.69 -15.82
CA SER A 219 -11.21 -17.23 -16.57
C SER A 219 -11.69 -17.89 -17.87
N THR A 220 -10.96 -17.68 -18.97
CA THR A 220 -11.15 -18.39 -20.24
C THR A 220 -10.66 -19.83 -20.09
N ALA A 221 -11.02 -20.71 -21.05
CA ALA A 221 -10.54 -22.09 -21.05
C ALA A 221 -8.99 -22.17 -21.09
N GLN A 222 -8.35 -21.32 -21.91
CA GLN A 222 -6.88 -21.25 -21.99
C GLN A 222 -6.24 -20.79 -20.68
N GLU A 223 -6.85 -19.84 -19.97
CA GLU A 223 -6.37 -19.41 -18.65
C GLU A 223 -6.56 -20.50 -17.60
N GLN A 224 -7.65 -21.28 -17.67
CA GLN A 224 -7.85 -22.44 -16.78
C GLN A 224 -6.80 -23.52 -17.00
N ASP A 225 -6.47 -23.84 -18.27
CA ASP A 225 -5.41 -24.76 -18.62
C ASP A 225 -4.04 -24.28 -18.13
N TYR A 226 -3.77 -22.98 -18.21
CA TYR A 226 -2.56 -22.37 -17.66
C TYR A 226 -2.53 -22.47 -16.15
N LEU A 227 -3.61 -22.13 -15.46
CA LEU A 227 -3.70 -22.16 -13.99
C LEU A 227 -3.59 -23.59 -13.40
N ALA A 228 -3.86 -24.62 -14.19
CA ALA A 228 -3.67 -26.00 -13.78
C ALA A 228 -2.18 -26.46 -13.79
N GLN A 229 -1.28 -25.65 -14.34
CA GLN A 229 0.13 -26.00 -14.43
C GLN A 229 0.89 -25.56 -13.17
N PRO A 230 1.92 -26.33 -12.72
CA PRO A 230 2.80 -25.88 -11.64
C PRO A 230 3.49 -24.57 -12.01
N GLY A 231 3.56 -23.63 -11.05
CA GLY A 231 4.20 -22.33 -11.27
C GLY A 231 3.38 -21.31 -12.06
N SER A 232 2.09 -21.53 -12.25
CA SER A 232 1.17 -20.61 -12.95
C SER A 232 0.77 -19.38 -12.13
N GLY A 233 1.16 -19.29 -10.85
CA GLY A 233 1.03 -18.12 -9.97
C GLY A 233 2.40 -17.60 -9.58
N PHE A 234 2.51 -16.28 -9.41
CA PHE A 234 3.71 -15.59 -8.94
C PHE A 234 3.62 -15.31 -7.46
#